data_c9b3e083d51c025ca3775f0882423b05
#
_entry.id   c9b3e083d51c025ca3775f0882423b05
#
_cell.length_a   1.000
_cell.length_b   1.000
_cell.length_c   1.000
_cell.angle_alpha   90.00
_cell.angle_beta   90.00
_cell.angle_gamma   90.00
#
_symmetry.space_group_name_H-M   'P 1'
#
loop_
_entity.id
_entity.type
_entity.pdbx_description
1 polymer ?
#
loop_
_entity_poly.entity_id
_entity_poly.type
_entity_poly.pdbx_seq_one_letter_code
_entity_poly.pdbx_strand_id
1 'polypeptide(L)'
;MKKKIGIAAAVILGILAVCYIGFAVFFQSHFCFGTTIDGIEAGGCSIAKVEQLIEEEIGGYELTLVEREDQTETITASQIGAAPVFHGEIEELLADQNAFAWPGILFGKSALELEKTVAFDDTKFSGTIEALSCMQEENQRKPVDASCSGYSAADGYTFVPADYGTTIDETALKNAVAEAVEGLEDTLDLEKSGCYVDPAVGDDDKDLLAVIDELNQYVASTVTYDFGDQKEVVDGSTISEWLSVLDGELEVDEEAVLDYVKGLAKTYNTAYKPKTLKTSYGP
;
A
#
# COMPACT_ATOMS: atom_id res chain seq x y z
N MET A 1 49.81 58.37 -30.11
CA MET A 1 49.32 57.20 -29.31
C MET A 1 47.84 57.30 -28.96
N LYS A 2 47.34 58.38 -28.39
CA LYS A 2 45.93 58.55 -27.95
C LYS A 2 44.88 58.32 -29.06
N LYS A 3 45.04 58.78 -30.28
CA LYS A 3 44.13 58.54 -31.40
C LYS A 3 44.05 57.07 -31.83
N LYS A 4 45.17 56.33 -31.84
CA LYS A 4 45.19 54.91 -32.17
C LYS A 4 44.50 54.08 -31.12
N ILE A 5 44.64 54.42 -29.83
CA ILE A 5 43.95 53.77 -28.71
C ILE A 5 42.43 54.03 -28.78
N GLY A 6 42.00 55.26 -29.13
CA GLY A 6 40.59 55.57 -29.31
C GLY A 6 39.91 54.80 -30.46
N ILE A 7 40.63 54.64 -31.60
CA ILE A 7 40.15 53.84 -32.70
C ILE A 7 40.04 52.33 -32.34
N ALA A 8 41.05 51.79 -31.66
CA ALA A 8 41.01 50.40 -31.21
C ALA A 8 39.86 50.15 -30.19
N ALA A 9 39.65 51.08 -29.27
CA ALA A 9 38.54 51.01 -28.31
C ALA A 9 37.15 51.08 -29.01
N ALA A 10 36.99 51.92 -30.01
CA ALA A 10 35.74 52.01 -30.79
C ALA A 10 35.47 50.74 -31.62
N VAL A 11 36.51 50.12 -32.19
CA VAL A 11 36.38 48.81 -32.89
C VAL A 11 35.97 47.71 -31.94
N ILE A 12 36.60 47.63 -30.73
CA ILE A 12 36.25 46.62 -29.74
C ILE A 12 34.79 46.80 -29.28
N LEU A 13 34.36 48.02 -28.96
CA LEU A 13 32.98 48.32 -28.59
C LEU A 13 31.99 47.97 -29.73
N GLY A 14 32.36 48.22 -30.97
CA GLY A 14 31.53 47.80 -32.13
C GLY A 14 31.40 46.31 -32.22
N ILE A 15 32.48 45.55 -32.04
CA ILE A 15 32.43 44.07 -32.03
C ILE A 15 31.56 43.56 -30.86
N LEU A 16 31.73 44.14 -29.66
CA LEU A 16 30.91 43.75 -28.50
C LEU A 16 29.44 44.05 -28.73
N ALA A 17 29.08 45.18 -29.34
CA ALA A 17 27.70 45.50 -29.68
C ALA A 17 27.10 44.55 -30.70
N VAL A 18 27.86 44.13 -31.73
CA VAL A 18 27.41 43.13 -32.73
C VAL A 18 27.24 41.79 -32.06
N CYS A 19 28.14 41.32 -31.19
CA CYS A 19 28.01 40.10 -30.43
C CYS A 19 26.77 40.14 -29.52
N TYR A 20 26.59 41.25 -28.78
CA TYR A 20 25.44 41.43 -27.90
C TYR A 20 24.12 41.31 -28.64
N ILE A 21 23.95 42.00 -29.75
CA ILE A 21 22.75 41.95 -30.56
C ILE A 21 22.59 40.55 -31.20
N GLY A 22 23.68 39.95 -31.69
CA GLY A 22 23.67 38.61 -32.27
C GLY A 22 23.16 37.55 -31.32
N PHE A 23 23.66 37.56 -30.06
CA PHE A 23 23.16 36.65 -29.03
C PHE A 23 21.74 37.00 -28.60
N ALA A 24 21.38 38.28 -28.50
CA ALA A 24 20.00 38.66 -28.16
C ALA A 24 18.99 38.16 -29.23
N VAL A 25 19.35 38.16 -30.50
CA VAL A 25 18.54 37.59 -31.59
C VAL A 25 18.51 36.06 -31.49
N PHE A 26 19.64 35.42 -31.21
CA PHE A 26 19.72 33.97 -31.03
C PHE A 26 18.81 33.50 -29.89
N PHE A 27 18.83 34.18 -28.76
CA PHE A 27 18.01 33.82 -27.59
C PHE A 27 16.52 34.17 -27.71
N GLN A 28 16.07 34.75 -28.81
CA GLN A 28 14.63 34.83 -29.12
C GLN A 28 14.02 33.47 -29.50
N SER A 29 14.85 32.51 -29.90
CA SER A 29 14.44 31.17 -30.31
C SER A 29 15.18 30.04 -29.56
N HIS A 30 16.03 30.40 -28.62
CA HIS A 30 16.82 29.46 -27.80
C HIS A 30 16.85 29.94 -26.35
N PHE A 31 16.90 29.02 -25.43
CA PHE A 31 17.05 29.34 -24.01
C PHE A 31 18.43 29.93 -23.70
N CYS A 32 18.49 30.89 -22.79
CA CYS A 32 19.73 31.52 -22.38
C CYS A 32 20.69 30.50 -21.75
N PHE A 33 22.00 30.74 -21.89
CA PHE A 33 23.00 29.85 -21.28
C PHE A 33 22.83 29.75 -19.75
N GLY A 34 22.98 28.54 -19.19
CA GLY A 34 22.78 28.28 -17.77
C GLY A 34 21.32 28.15 -17.35
N THR A 35 20.39 28.07 -18.29
CA THR A 35 19.00 27.73 -18.01
C THR A 35 18.87 26.21 -17.86
N THR A 36 18.21 25.79 -16.79
CA THR A 36 17.73 24.40 -16.60
C THR A 36 16.21 24.39 -16.53
N ILE A 37 15.59 23.33 -17.06
CA ILE A 37 14.15 23.08 -16.97
C ILE A 37 14.00 21.75 -16.27
N ASP A 38 13.46 21.73 -15.06
CA ASP A 38 13.37 20.55 -14.15
C ASP A 38 14.71 19.80 -13.99
N GLY A 39 15.82 20.53 -13.98
CA GLY A 39 17.15 19.95 -13.88
C GLY A 39 17.78 19.58 -15.21
N ILE A 40 17.04 19.56 -16.33
CA ILE A 40 17.58 19.32 -17.67
C ILE A 40 18.31 20.57 -18.16
N GLU A 41 19.53 20.43 -18.66
CA GLU A 41 20.31 21.53 -19.22
C GLU A 41 19.71 22.01 -20.55
N ALA A 42 18.94 23.10 -20.48
CA ALA A 42 18.25 23.71 -21.64
C ALA A 42 19.05 24.86 -22.26
N GLY A 43 20.15 25.30 -21.64
CA GLY A 43 20.94 26.45 -22.09
C GLY A 43 21.47 26.33 -23.50
N GLY A 44 21.07 27.26 -24.39
CA GLY A 44 21.42 27.24 -25.82
C GLY A 44 20.58 26.30 -26.68
N CYS A 45 19.59 25.60 -26.09
CA CYS A 45 18.69 24.70 -26.81
C CYS A 45 17.49 25.47 -27.39
N SER A 46 17.00 25.01 -28.52
CA SER A 46 15.69 25.40 -29.06
C SER A 46 14.58 24.62 -28.37
N ILE A 47 13.32 25.03 -28.51
CA ILE A 47 12.12 24.33 -28.05
C ILE A 47 12.19 22.84 -28.44
N ALA A 48 12.30 22.54 -29.73
CA ALA A 48 12.35 21.15 -30.21
C ALA A 48 13.49 20.31 -29.63
N LYS A 49 14.63 20.95 -29.23
CA LYS A 49 15.71 20.22 -28.56
C LYS A 49 15.39 19.96 -27.07
N VAL A 50 14.70 20.88 -26.42
CA VAL A 50 14.23 20.70 -25.03
C VAL A 50 13.17 19.60 -24.98
N GLU A 51 12.19 19.62 -25.90
CA GLU A 51 11.20 18.54 -26.04
C GLU A 51 11.88 17.18 -26.19
N GLN A 52 12.86 17.09 -27.11
CA GLN A 52 13.63 15.84 -27.30
C GLN A 52 14.35 15.38 -26.01
N LEU A 53 14.94 16.32 -25.24
CA LEU A 53 15.62 15.98 -23.99
C LEU A 53 14.63 15.45 -22.93
N ILE A 54 13.44 16.04 -22.85
CA ILE A 54 12.36 15.57 -21.98
C ILE A 54 11.85 14.20 -22.44
N GLU A 55 11.69 13.97 -23.76
CA GLU A 55 11.33 12.66 -24.31
C GLU A 55 12.37 11.59 -23.96
N GLU A 56 13.66 11.93 -24.05
CA GLU A 56 14.77 11.03 -23.69
C GLU A 56 14.76 10.71 -22.19
N GLU A 57 14.47 11.68 -21.32
CA GLU A 57 14.34 11.49 -19.86
C GLU A 57 13.18 10.57 -19.52
N ILE A 58 11.97 10.86 -20.06
CA ILE A 58 10.77 10.04 -19.83
C ILE A 58 10.93 8.65 -20.45
N GLY A 59 11.58 8.54 -21.62
CA GLY A 59 11.89 7.25 -22.24
C GLY A 59 12.81 6.36 -21.40
N GLY A 60 13.61 6.94 -20.52
CA GLY A 60 14.45 6.25 -19.55
C GLY A 60 13.80 5.98 -18.19
N TYR A 61 12.54 6.39 -18.00
CA TYR A 61 11.83 6.22 -16.73
C TYR A 61 11.53 4.76 -16.42
N GLU A 62 11.72 4.40 -15.17
CA GLU A 62 11.46 3.08 -14.61
C GLU A 62 10.76 3.24 -13.25
N LEU A 63 9.60 2.60 -13.11
CA LEU A 63 8.86 2.51 -11.86
C LEU A 63 9.14 1.16 -11.20
N THR A 64 9.68 1.16 -9.99
CA THR A 64 9.85 -0.04 -9.18
C THR A 64 8.64 -0.27 -8.29
N LEU A 65 7.96 -1.38 -8.47
CA LEU A 65 6.90 -1.85 -7.59
C LEU A 65 7.53 -2.58 -6.40
N VAL A 66 7.15 -2.22 -5.19
CA VAL A 66 7.57 -2.90 -3.96
C VAL A 66 6.38 -3.70 -3.45
N GLU A 67 6.53 -5.02 -3.45
CA GLU A 67 5.50 -5.98 -3.12
C GLU A 67 5.66 -6.52 -1.70
N ARG A 68 4.63 -7.22 -1.19
CA ARG A 68 4.76 -8.02 0.03
C ARG A 68 5.88 -9.04 -0.09
N GLU A 69 6.45 -9.47 1.04
CA GLU A 69 7.53 -10.47 1.12
C GLU A 69 8.84 -10.03 0.43
N ASP A 70 9.07 -8.68 0.41
CA ASP A 70 10.28 -8.06 -0.16
C ASP A 70 10.51 -8.38 -1.65
N GLN A 71 9.45 -8.72 -2.40
CA GLN A 71 9.54 -8.88 -3.85
C GLN A 71 9.49 -7.52 -4.54
N THR A 72 10.07 -7.44 -5.72
CA THR A 72 10.05 -6.22 -6.54
C THR A 72 9.90 -6.55 -8.01
N GLU A 73 9.11 -5.76 -8.72
CA GLU A 73 9.03 -5.77 -10.18
C GLU A 73 9.27 -4.37 -10.73
N THR A 74 9.63 -4.25 -11.99
CA THR A 74 9.91 -2.95 -12.63
C THR A 74 9.05 -2.78 -13.88
N ILE A 75 8.43 -1.63 -13.99
CA ILE A 75 7.70 -1.18 -15.19
C ILE A 75 8.54 -0.09 -15.85
N THR A 76 8.86 -0.26 -17.14
CA THR A 76 9.59 0.74 -17.90
C THR A 76 8.65 1.60 -18.75
N ALA A 77 9.06 2.85 -19.02
CA ALA A 77 8.33 3.75 -19.92
C ALA A 77 7.99 3.09 -21.27
N SER A 78 8.90 2.33 -21.84
CA SER A 78 8.74 1.65 -23.12
C SER A 78 7.65 0.57 -23.09
N GLN A 79 7.50 -0.15 -21.98
CA GLN A 79 6.47 -1.19 -21.83
C GLN A 79 5.06 -0.61 -21.84
N ILE A 80 4.86 0.55 -21.21
CA ILE A 80 3.56 1.22 -21.12
C ILE A 80 3.35 2.28 -22.21
N GLY A 81 4.39 2.56 -23.03
CA GLY A 81 4.36 3.59 -24.05
C GLY A 81 4.24 5.00 -23.47
N ALA A 82 4.89 5.24 -22.32
CA ALA A 82 4.90 6.55 -21.68
C ALA A 82 5.60 7.59 -22.57
N ALA A 83 5.01 8.75 -22.69
CA ALA A 83 5.52 9.89 -23.47
C ALA A 83 5.07 11.20 -22.85
N PRO A 84 5.87 12.28 -22.96
CA PRO A 84 5.42 13.61 -22.55
C PRO A 84 4.34 14.12 -23.48
N VAL A 85 3.45 14.92 -22.92
CA VAL A 85 2.47 15.69 -23.69
C VAL A 85 2.76 17.17 -23.49
N PHE A 86 3.01 17.88 -24.59
CA PHE A 86 3.28 19.32 -24.57
C PHE A 86 2.07 20.07 -25.06
N HIS A 87 1.65 21.10 -24.32
CA HIS A 87 0.52 21.99 -24.67
C HIS A 87 0.96 23.43 -24.92
N GLY A 88 2.26 23.65 -25.09
CA GLY A 88 2.86 24.97 -25.35
C GLY A 88 3.58 25.58 -24.16
N GLU A 89 3.76 24.83 -23.08
CA GLU A 89 4.41 25.30 -21.83
C GLU A 89 5.87 25.70 -22.08
N ILE A 90 6.59 24.96 -22.94
CA ILE A 90 7.99 25.24 -23.27
C ILE A 90 8.09 26.54 -24.10
N GLU A 91 7.14 26.79 -25.00
CA GLU A 91 7.01 28.02 -25.72
C GLU A 91 6.75 29.21 -24.80
N GLU A 92 5.87 29.03 -23.78
CA GLU A 92 5.60 30.08 -22.79
C GLU A 92 6.83 30.41 -21.98
N LEU A 93 7.57 29.38 -21.49
CA LEU A 93 8.83 29.59 -20.77
C LEU A 93 9.86 30.35 -21.61
N LEU A 94 9.95 30.07 -22.93
CA LEU A 94 10.85 30.79 -23.82
C LEU A 94 10.37 32.21 -24.06
N ALA A 95 9.07 32.44 -24.19
CA ALA A 95 8.48 33.78 -24.44
C ALA A 95 8.66 34.71 -23.23
N ASP A 96 8.62 34.15 -22.00
CA ASP A 96 8.84 34.91 -20.78
C ASP A 96 10.33 35.27 -20.54
N GLN A 97 11.23 34.65 -21.33
CA GLN A 97 12.65 34.93 -21.23
C GLN A 97 12.99 36.31 -21.79
N ASN A 98 13.73 37.14 -21.06
CA ASN A 98 14.29 38.36 -21.58
C ASN A 98 15.60 38.11 -22.35
N ALA A 99 15.53 37.93 -23.66
CA ALA A 99 16.68 37.65 -24.52
C ALA A 99 17.78 38.72 -24.48
N PHE A 100 17.47 39.97 -24.08
CA PHE A 100 18.47 41.05 -23.95
C PHE A 100 19.17 41.00 -22.56
N ALA A 101 18.67 40.25 -21.63
CA ALA A 101 19.32 40.10 -20.29
C ALA A 101 20.40 38.99 -20.26
N TRP A 102 20.67 38.33 -21.41
CA TRP A 102 21.62 37.22 -21.52
C TRP A 102 22.99 37.42 -20.88
N PRO A 103 23.62 38.61 -20.89
CA PRO A 103 24.92 38.77 -20.21
C PRO A 103 24.86 38.60 -18.70
N GLY A 104 23.72 38.89 -18.08
CA GLY A 104 23.49 38.71 -16.65
C GLY A 104 23.41 37.25 -16.25
N ILE A 105 22.91 36.42 -17.17
CA ILE A 105 22.72 34.98 -16.94
C ILE A 105 24.03 34.18 -17.13
N LEU A 106 25.02 34.72 -17.86
CA LEU A 106 26.34 34.08 -17.95
C LEU A 106 27.02 33.82 -16.61
N PHE A 107 26.63 34.57 -15.58
CA PHE A 107 27.18 34.47 -14.20
C PHE A 107 26.15 33.95 -13.20
N GLY A 108 24.94 33.57 -13.64
CA GLY A 108 23.84 33.03 -12.86
C GLY A 108 23.32 31.71 -13.45
N LYS A 109 22.50 31.03 -12.65
CA LYS A 109 21.69 29.89 -13.12
C LYS A 109 20.24 30.31 -13.13
N SER A 110 19.51 29.95 -14.15
CA SER A 110 18.05 30.10 -14.22
C SER A 110 17.45 28.70 -14.17
N ALA A 111 16.85 28.33 -13.05
CA ALA A 111 16.09 27.11 -12.93
C ALA A 111 14.60 27.43 -13.21
N LEU A 112 14.04 26.77 -14.18
CA LEU A 112 12.63 26.84 -14.54
C LEU A 112 11.98 25.52 -14.20
N GLU A 113 10.73 25.57 -13.78
CA GLU A 113 9.87 24.42 -13.53
C GLU A 113 8.87 24.29 -14.66
N LEU A 114 8.65 23.07 -15.10
CA LEU A 114 7.68 22.72 -16.12
C LEU A 114 6.66 21.74 -15.51
N GLU A 115 5.38 22.05 -15.64
CA GLU A 115 4.33 21.10 -15.29
C GLU A 115 4.28 20.01 -16.37
N LYS A 116 4.98 18.89 -16.08
CA LYS A 116 5.06 17.76 -17.02
C LYS A 116 3.76 16.97 -16.98
N THR A 117 3.15 16.79 -18.14
CA THR A 117 2.06 15.84 -18.32
C THR A 117 2.61 14.61 -19.05
N VAL A 118 2.53 13.44 -18.41
CA VAL A 118 2.90 12.17 -19.01
C VAL A 118 1.63 11.43 -19.39
N ALA A 119 1.57 10.97 -20.63
CA ALA A 119 0.53 10.07 -21.10
C ALA A 119 1.14 8.71 -21.43
N PHE A 120 0.34 7.67 -21.38
CA PHE A 120 0.73 6.31 -21.74
C PHE A 120 -0.32 5.67 -22.67
N ASP A 121 0.05 4.61 -23.36
CA ASP A 121 -0.84 3.85 -24.23
C ASP A 121 -1.68 2.87 -23.37
N ASP A 122 -2.99 3.06 -23.31
CA ASP A 122 -3.91 2.27 -22.50
C ASP A 122 -3.81 0.77 -22.77
N THR A 123 -3.57 0.37 -24.02
CA THR A 123 -3.46 -1.04 -24.41
C THR A 123 -2.16 -1.65 -23.90
N LYS A 124 -1.06 -0.94 -24.07
CA LYS A 124 0.24 -1.35 -23.56
C LYS A 124 0.27 -1.36 -22.04
N PHE A 125 -0.28 -0.32 -21.42
CA PHE A 125 -0.39 -0.21 -19.97
C PHE A 125 -1.14 -1.42 -19.38
N SER A 126 -2.37 -1.68 -19.86
CA SER A 126 -3.16 -2.82 -19.39
C SER A 126 -2.44 -4.15 -19.62
N GLY A 127 -1.84 -4.35 -20.79
CA GLY A 127 -1.09 -5.57 -21.08
C GLY A 127 0.18 -5.73 -20.21
N THR A 128 0.83 -4.62 -19.85
CA THR A 128 1.99 -4.65 -18.94
C THR A 128 1.56 -5.03 -17.52
N ILE A 129 0.47 -4.44 -17.02
CA ILE A 129 -0.06 -4.79 -15.69
C ILE A 129 -0.45 -6.27 -15.63
N GLU A 130 -1.19 -6.77 -16.63
CA GLU A 130 -1.59 -8.17 -16.69
C GLU A 130 -0.42 -9.15 -16.79
N ALA A 131 0.72 -8.71 -17.31
CA ALA A 131 1.93 -9.53 -17.45
C ALA A 131 2.83 -9.53 -16.20
N LEU A 132 2.57 -8.69 -15.20
CA LEU A 132 3.32 -8.67 -13.94
C LEU A 132 3.24 -10.03 -13.25
N SER A 133 4.32 -10.40 -12.57
CA SER A 133 4.40 -11.66 -11.83
C SER A 133 3.40 -11.68 -10.67
N CYS A 134 3.23 -10.57 -9.98
CA CYS A 134 2.27 -10.43 -8.88
C CYS A 134 0.81 -10.60 -9.33
N MET A 135 0.51 -10.44 -10.62
CA MET A 135 -0.83 -10.65 -11.19
C MET A 135 -1.11 -12.10 -11.57
N GLN A 136 -0.11 -12.98 -11.62
CA GLN A 136 -0.29 -14.38 -11.99
C GLN A 136 -0.90 -15.18 -10.83
N GLU A 137 -1.97 -15.94 -11.07
CA GLU A 137 -2.68 -16.70 -10.04
C GLU A 137 -1.77 -17.65 -9.26
N GLU A 138 -0.77 -18.26 -9.92
CA GLU A 138 0.19 -19.16 -9.28
C GLU A 138 1.11 -18.47 -8.27
N ASN A 139 1.25 -17.15 -8.34
CA ASN A 139 2.08 -16.34 -7.43
C ASN A 139 1.25 -15.67 -6.33
N GLN A 140 -0.07 -15.80 -6.41
CA GLN A 140 -0.98 -15.18 -5.43
C GLN A 140 -1.39 -16.18 -4.36
N ARG A 141 -1.38 -15.70 -3.11
CA ARG A 141 -1.95 -16.39 -1.96
C ARG A 141 -3.18 -15.61 -1.48
N LYS A 142 -4.33 -16.30 -1.41
CA LYS A 142 -5.57 -15.67 -0.94
C LYS A 142 -5.46 -15.28 0.51
N PRO A 143 -6.06 -14.15 0.91
CA PRO A 143 -6.15 -13.81 2.31
C PRO A 143 -7.00 -14.83 3.07
N VAL A 144 -6.67 -15.02 4.34
CA VAL A 144 -7.42 -15.86 5.29
C VAL A 144 -7.77 -15.02 6.50
N ASP A 145 -9.01 -15.04 6.88
CA ASP A 145 -9.53 -14.25 8.00
C ASP A 145 -8.90 -14.66 9.33
N ALA A 146 -8.75 -13.68 10.21
CA ALA A 146 -8.48 -13.93 11.62
C ALA A 146 -9.60 -14.79 12.21
N SER A 147 -9.27 -15.64 13.15
CA SER A 147 -10.24 -16.59 13.72
C SER A 147 -9.97 -16.91 15.17
N CYS A 148 -10.91 -17.58 15.80
CA CYS A 148 -10.75 -18.19 17.12
C CYS A 148 -10.20 -19.60 16.98
N SER A 149 -9.20 -19.96 17.78
CA SER A 149 -8.71 -21.35 17.87
C SER A 149 -9.78 -22.28 18.42
N GLY A 150 -9.59 -23.58 18.25
CA GLY A 150 -10.27 -24.56 19.09
C GLY A 150 -9.88 -24.43 20.57
N TYR A 151 -10.73 -24.92 21.48
CA TYR A 151 -10.44 -24.93 22.91
C TYR A 151 -9.21 -25.80 23.24
N SER A 152 -8.37 -25.29 24.10
CA SER A 152 -7.25 -26.01 24.75
C SER A 152 -7.35 -25.91 26.25
N ALA A 153 -7.16 -27.02 26.96
CA ALA A 153 -7.18 -27.00 28.42
C ALA A 153 -6.01 -26.19 29.04
N ALA A 154 -4.94 -25.94 28.28
CA ALA A 154 -3.80 -25.16 28.75
C ALA A 154 -4.01 -23.63 28.53
N ASP A 155 -4.56 -23.24 27.37
CA ASP A 155 -4.58 -21.86 26.92
C ASP A 155 -5.99 -21.30 26.76
N GLY A 156 -7.03 -22.14 26.82
CA GLY A 156 -8.40 -21.77 26.50
C GLY A 156 -8.61 -21.60 24.98
N TYR A 157 -9.38 -20.61 24.62
CA TYR A 157 -9.52 -20.14 23.25
C TYR A 157 -8.52 -19.02 22.98
N THR A 158 -7.82 -19.09 21.85
CA THR A 158 -6.80 -18.09 21.48
C THR A 158 -7.12 -17.45 20.15
N PHE A 159 -6.63 -16.23 19.97
CA PHE A 159 -6.70 -15.53 18.71
C PHE A 159 -5.74 -16.15 17.69
N VAL A 160 -6.23 -16.42 16.50
CA VAL A 160 -5.42 -16.86 15.34
C VAL A 160 -5.36 -15.70 14.36
N PRO A 161 -4.16 -15.12 14.13
CA PRO A 161 -4.00 -13.99 13.23
C PRO A 161 -4.48 -14.28 11.80
N ALA A 162 -4.90 -13.23 11.11
CA ALA A 162 -5.18 -13.28 9.68
C ALA A 162 -3.90 -13.56 8.87
N ASP A 163 -4.04 -14.27 7.76
CA ASP A 163 -3.04 -14.24 6.70
C ASP A 163 -3.50 -13.26 5.62
N TYR A 164 -2.81 -12.15 5.49
CA TYR A 164 -3.17 -11.11 4.51
C TYR A 164 -2.90 -11.53 3.06
N GLY A 165 -2.19 -12.63 2.85
CA GLY A 165 -1.96 -13.15 1.51
C GLY A 165 -1.18 -12.22 0.60
N THR A 166 -1.25 -12.47 -0.71
CA THR A 166 -0.60 -11.66 -1.76
C THR A 166 -1.53 -11.42 -2.95
N THR A 167 -2.83 -11.61 -2.78
CA THR A 167 -3.82 -11.37 -3.86
C THR A 167 -3.93 -9.88 -4.16
N ILE A 168 -3.73 -9.51 -5.41
CA ILE A 168 -3.79 -8.14 -5.90
C ILE A 168 -5.24 -7.77 -6.29
N ASP A 169 -5.67 -6.57 -5.93
CA ASP A 169 -6.81 -5.90 -6.54
C ASP A 169 -6.31 -5.20 -7.82
N GLU A 170 -6.68 -5.75 -8.97
CA GLU A 170 -6.26 -5.27 -10.27
C GLU A 170 -6.65 -3.79 -10.52
N THR A 171 -7.83 -3.38 -10.04
CA THR A 171 -8.30 -2.01 -10.22
C THR A 171 -7.49 -1.04 -9.38
N ALA A 172 -7.21 -1.39 -8.12
CA ALA A 172 -6.39 -0.60 -7.24
C ALA A 172 -4.95 -0.48 -7.78
N LEU A 173 -4.37 -1.59 -8.24
CA LEU A 173 -3.03 -1.61 -8.84
C LEU A 173 -2.96 -0.71 -10.08
N LYS A 174 -3.91 -0.83 -11.02
CA LYS A 174 -3.95 0.00 -12.23
C LYS A 174 -4.01 1.49 -11.90
N ASN A 175 -4.84 1.87 -10.94
CA ASN A 175 -4.97 3.27 -10.52
C ASN A 175 -3.68 3.77 -9.86
N ALA A 176 -3.10 3.01 -8.94
CA ALA A 176 -1.89 3.39 -8.24
C ALA A 176 -0.68 3.52 -9.18
N VAL A 177 -0.53 2.58 -10.13
CA VAL A 177 0.55 2.64 -11.13
C VAL A 177 0.34 3.83 -12.07
N ALA A 178 -0.90 4.12 -12.50
CA ALA A 178 -1.17 5.28 -13.35
C ALA A 178 -0.79 6.58 -12.64
N GLU A 179 -1.18 6.75 -11.38
CA GLU A 179 -0.85 7.93 -10.57
C GLU A 179 0.67 8.06 -10.37
N ALA A 180 1.36 6.96 -10.05
CA ALA A 180 2.81 6.96 -9.89
C ALA A 180 3.56 7.31 -11.19
N VAL A 181 3.08 6.82 -12.35
CA VAL A 181 3.67 7.14 -13.66
C VAL A 181 3.42 8.61 -14.03
N GLU A 182 2.21 9.13 -13.79
CA GLU A 182 1.90 10.55 -14.01
C GLU A 182 2.75 11.47 -13.12
N GLY A 183 3.02 11.03 -11.89
CA GLY A 183 3.89 11.73 -10.95
C GLY A 183 5.39 11.51 -11.18
N LEU A 184 5.78 10.62 -12.12
CA LEU A 184 7.18 10.18 -12.33
C LEU A 184 7.84 9.70 -11.04
N GLU A 185 7.11 8.95 -10.23
CA GLU A 185 7.64 8.36 -9.00
C GLU A 185 8.63 7.22 -9.32
N ASP A 186 9.73 7.12 -8.58
CA ASP A 186 10.72 6.06 -8.77
C ASP A 186 10.24 4.71 -8.22
N THR A 187 9.38 4.75 -7.19
CA THR A 187 8.94 3.55 -6.45
C THR A 187 7.49 3.65 -6.03
N LEU A 188 6.75 2.54 -6.14
CA LEU A 188 5.39 2.39 -5.67
C LEU A 188 5.32 1.20 -4.70
N ASP A 189 4.99 1.47 -3.44
CA ASP A 189 4.78 0.46 -2.42
C ASP A 189 3.31 -0.01 -2.48
N LEU A 190 3.10 -1.25 -2.96
CA LEU A 190 1.77 -1.79 -3.21
C LEU A 190 0.96 -1.98 -1.92
N GLU A 191 1.62 -2.24 -0.79
CA GLU A 191 0.97 -2.34 0.51
C GLU A 191 0.39 -1.00 0.95
N LYS A 192 1.22 0.06 0.92
CA LYS A 192 0.79 1.41 1.32
C LYS A 192 -0.24 2.01 0.38
N SER A 193 -0.21 1.61 -0.88
CA SER A 193 -1.16 2.08 -1.89
C SER A 193 -2.47 1.28 -1.92
N GLY A 194 -2.63 0.30 -1.01
CA GLY A 194 -3.86 -0.48 -0.90
C GLY A 194 -4.15 -1.36 -2.11
N CYS A 195 -3.10 -1.89 -2.74
CA CYS A 195 -3.23 -2.72 -3.95
C CYS A 195 -3.55 -4.19 -3.65
N TYR A 196 -3.65 -4.58 -2.38
CA TYR A 196 -3.95 -5.95 -2.00
C TYR A 196 -5.40 -6.13 -1.56
N VAL A 197 -5.92 -7.33 -1.77
CA VAL A 197 -7.19 -7.75 -1.20
C VAL A 197 -6.95 -8.14 0.25
N ASP A 198 -7.58 -7.43 1.18
CA ASP A 198 -7.48 -7.72 2.59
C ASP A 198 -8.45 -8.82 3.04
N PRO A 199 -8.16 -9.55 4.14
CA PRO A 199 -9.11 -10.46 4.76
C PRO A 199 -10.35 -9.70 5.24
N ALA A 200 -11.50 -10.38 5.26
CA ALA A 200 -12.75 -9.77 5.72
C ALA A 200 -12.72 -9.51 7.24
N VAL A 201 -12.01 -10.35 8.01
CA VAL A 201 -11.77 -10.21 9.43
C VAL A 201 -10.26 -10.06 9.65
N GLY A 202 -9.84 -8.86 10.03
CA GLY A 202 -8.43 -8.52 10.27
C GLY A 202 -8.01 -8.77 11.73
N ASP A 203 -6.74 -8.48 12.02
CA ASP A 203 -6.13 -8.72 13.34
C ASP A 203 -6.66 -7.79 14.44
N ASP A 204 -7.26 -6.68 14.08
CA ASP A 204 -7.84 -5.68 15.00
C ASP A 204 -9.38 -5.76 15.10
N ASP A 205 -9.98 -6.85 14.61
CA ASP A 205 -11.41 -7.07 14.67
C ASP A 205 -11.89 -7.19 16.12
N LYS A 206 -12.68 -6.20 16.54
CA LYS A 206 -13.12 -6.09 17.94
C LYS A 206 -14.20 -7.08 18.30
N ASP A 207 -15.00 -7.49 17.33
CA ASP A 207 -16.10 -8.42 17.56
C ASP A 207 -15.53 -9.81 17.77
N LEU A 208 -14.57 -10.24 16.96
CA LEU A 208 -13.85 -11.48 17.16
C LEU A 208 -13.12 -11.53 18.51
N LEU A 209 -12.41 -10.45 18.87
CA LEU A 209 -11.70 -10.36 20.15
C LEU A 209 -12.66 -10.44 21.34
N ALA A 210 -13.83 -9.77 21.25
CA ALA A 210 -14.85 -9.82 22.29
C ALA A 210 -15.44 -11.22 22.46
N VAL A 211 -15.70 -11.93 21.36
CA VAL A 211 -16.20 -13.32 21.39
C VAL A 211 -15.18 -14.26 22.03
N ILE A 212 -13.90 -14.11 21.71
CA ILE A 212 -12.83 -14.91 22.33
C ILE A 212 -12.76 -14.66 23.85
N ASP A 213 -12.86 -13.41 24.27
CA ASP A 213 -12.89 -13.04 25.68
C ASP A 213 -14.11 -13.66 26.39
N GLU A 214 -15.29 -13.62 25.78
CA GLU A 214 -16.51 -14.19 26.30
C GLU A 214 -16.42 -15.72 26.42
N LEU A 215 -15.96 -16.42 25.38
CA LEU A 215 -15.69 -17.85 25.38
C LEU A 215 -14.79 -18.24 26.58
N ASN A 216 -13.72 -17.48 26.77
CA ASN A 216 -12.78 -17.72 27.87
C ASN A 216 -13.39 -17.48 29.24
N GLN A 217 -14.33 -16.54 29.38
CA GLN A 217 -15.05 -16.35 30.63
C GLN A 217 -15.92 -17.57 30.97
N TYR A 218 -16.58 -18.20 30.01
CA TYR A 218 -17.36 -19.41 30.20
C TYR A 218 -16.46 -20.58 30.64
N VAL A 219 -15.40 -20.86 29.90
CA VAL A 219 -14.53 -22.03 30.16
C VAL A 219 -13.63 -21.87 31.41
N ALA A 220 -13.46 -20.63 31.89
CA ALA A 220 -12.79 -20.40 33.18
C ALA A 220 -13.65 -20.84 34.38
N SER A 221 -14.94 -21.09 34.17
CA SER A 221 -15.86 -21.49 35.23
C SER A 221 -15.68 -22.97 35.57
N THR A 222 -15.89 -23.29 36.84
CA THR A 222 -15.92 -24.70 37.33
C THR A 222 -17.11 -24.89 38.24
N VAL A 223 -17.95 -25.88 37.92
CA VAL A 223 -19.09 -26.25 38.72
C VAL A 223 -18.86 -27.65 39.29
N THR A 224 -18.93 -27.78 40.61
CA THR A 224 -18.81 -29.07 41.27
C THR A 224 -20.17 -29.50 41.83
N TYR A 225 -20.71 -30.59 41.32
CA TYR A 225 -21.86 -31.25 41.87
C TYR A 225 -21.42 -32.24 42.98
N ASP A 226 -21.85 -31.98 44.21
CA ASP A 226 -21.49 -32.84 45.36
C ASP A 226 -22.66 -33.76 45.71
N PHE A 227 -22.49 -35.05 45.49
CA PHE A 227 -23.47 -36.09 45.80
C PHE A 227 -23.10 -36.90 47.07
N GLY A 228 -22.23 -36.33 47.91
CA GLY A 228 -21.77 -36.94 49.18
C GLY A 228 -20.49 -37.74 48.95
N ASP A 229 -20.64 -39.03 48.61
CA ASP A 229 -19.48 -39.93 48.42
C ASP A 229 -18.82 -39.75 47.03
N GLN A 230 -19.50 -39.06 46.12
CA GLN A 230 -19.04 -38.83 44.75
C GLN A 230 -19.21 -37.36 44.39
N LYS A 231 -18.32 -36.86 43.53
CA LYS A 231 -18.35 -35.49 42.96
C LYS A 231 -18.20 -35.56 41.46
N GLU A 232 -18.97 -34.76 40.79
CA GLU A 232 -18.83 -34.52 39.35
C GLU A 232 -18.37 -33.08 39.16
N VAL A 233 -17.41 -32.89 38.27
CA VAL A 233 -16.83 -31.60 38.00
C VAL A 233 -17.10 -31.24 36.55
N VAL A 234 -17.79 -30.15 36.33
CA VAL A 234 -17.95 -29.50 35.03
C VAL A 234 -16.90 -28.42 34.99
N ASP A 235 -15.90 -28.64 34.21
CA ASP A 235 -14.80 -27.69 33.98
C ASP A 235 -14.81 -27.14 32.52
N GLY A 236 -13.81 -26.33 32.21
CA GLY A 236 -13.68 -25.73 30.87
C GLY A 236 -13.72 -26.75 29.72
N SER A 237 -13.19 -27.95 29.93
CA SER A 237 -13.21 -29.01 28.90
C SER A 237 -14.64 -29.44 28.58
N THR A 238 -15.46 -29.63 29.62
CA THR A 238 -16.88 -29.99 29.45
C THR A 238 -17.68 -28.81 28.90
N ILE A 239 -17.43 -27.58 29.43
CA ILE A 239 -18.14 -26.37 29.00
C ILE A 239 -17.87 -26.08 27.50
N SER A 240 -16.64 -26.26 27.07
CA SER A 240 -16.25 -25.99 25.66
C SER A 240 -17.01 -26.84 24.64
N GLU A 241 -17.48 -28.04 25.04
CA GLU A 241 -18.29 -28.92 24.18
C GLU A 241 -19.70 -28.35 23.93
N TRP A 242 -20.15 -27.39 24.73
CA TRP A 242 -21.47 -26.75 24.65
C TRP A 242 -21.43 -25.38 24.00
N LEU A 243 -20.22 -24.86 23.65
CA LEU A 243 -20.05 -23.56 23.08
C LEU A 243 -19.74 -23.65 21.61
N SER A 244 -20.36 -22.77 20.81
CA SER A 244 -20.07 -22.58 19.40
C SER A 244 -20.09 -21.09 19.07
N VAL A 245 -19.48 -20.73 17.96
CA VAL A 245 -19.56 -19.37 17.40
C VAL A 245 -20.27 -19.47 16.07
N LEU A 246 -21.39 -18.78 15.94
CA LEU A 246 -22.18 -18.72 14.72
C LEU A 246 -22.38 -17.25 14.33
N ASP A 247 -22.04 -16.92 13.09
CA ASP A 247 -22.14 -15.56 12.56
C ASP A 247 -21.45 -14.48 13.44
N GLY A 248 -20.35 -14.85 14.14
CA GLY A 248 -19.60 -13.96 15.01
C GLY A 248 -20.19 -13.79 16.41
N GLU A 249 -21.25 -14.52 16.77
CA GLU A 249 -21.86 -14.53 18.09
C GLU A 249 -21.65 -15.84 18.81
N LEU A 250 -21.51 -15.77 20.14
CA LEU A 250 -21.42 -16.96 20.99
C LEU A 250 -22.79 -17.61 21.12
N GLU A 251 -22.87 -18.90 20.84
CA GLU A 251 -24.05 -19.71 21.10
C GLU A 251 -23.75 -20.81 22.12
N VAL A 252 -24.71 -21.04 23.00
CA VAL A 252 -24.68 -22.15 23.98
C VAL A 252 -25.67 -23.22 23.55
N ASP A 253 -25.19 -24.44 23.40
CA ASP A 253 -26.06 -25.63 23.16
C ASP A 253 -26.81 -26.01 24.43
N GLU A 254 -27.96 -25.36 24.64
CA GLU A 254 -28.83 -25.63 25.80
C GLU A 254 -29.33 -27.06 25.84
N GLU A 255 -29.47 -27.75 24.68
CA GLU A 255 -29.93 -29.14 24.64
C GLU A 255 -28.83 -30.09 25.16
N ALA A 256 -27.58 -29.86 24.76
CA ALA A 256 -26.42 -30.61 25.28
C ALA A 256 -26.24 -30.41 26.81
N VAL A 257 -26.38 -29.17 27.28
CA VAL A 257 -26.35 -28.85 28.72
C VAL A 257 -27.47 -29.61 29.47
N LEU A 258 -28.70 -29.56 28.91
CA LEU A 258 -29.85 -30.24 29.53
C LEU A 258 -29.67 -31.76 29.57
N ASP A 259 -29.12 -32.34 28.51
CA ASP A 259 -28.88 -33.77 28.45
C ASP A 259 -27.77 -34.23 29.38
N TYR A 260 -26.73 -33.41 29.58
CA TYR A 260 -25.73 -33.65 30.63
C TYR A 260 -26.38 -33.68 32.02
N VAL A 261 -27.20 -32.67 32.34
CA VAL A 261 -27.88 -32.59 33.66
C VAL A 261 -28.86 -33.75 33.83
N LYS A 262 -29.60 -34.18 32.81
CA LYS A 262 -30.46 -35.37 32.88
C LYS A 262 -29.62 -36.65 33.12
N GLY A 263 -28.43 -36.74 32.53
CA GLY A 263 -27.48 -37.82 32.79
C GLY A 263 -27.09 -37.93 34.25
N LEU A 264 -26.72 -36.76 34.85
CA LEU A 264 -26.42 -36.67 36.28
C LEU A 264 -27.63 -37.09 37.13
N ALA A 265 -28.83 -36.58 36.82
CA ALA A 265 -30.05 -36.95 37.53
C ALA A 265 -30.32 -38.43 37.47
N LYS A 266 -30.17 -39.08 36.30
CA LYS A 266 -30.34 -40.52 36.14
C LYS A 266 -29.34 -41.31 36.98
N THR A 267 -28.11 -40.87 37.12
CA THR A 267 -27.06 -41.57 37.84
C THR A 267 -27.22 -41.40 39.36
N TYR A 268 -27.47 -40.15 39.81
CA TYR A 268 -27.39 -39.79 41.23
C TYR A 268 -28.74 -39.65 41.94
N ASN A 269 -29.87 -39.68 41.23
CA ASN A 269 -31.19 -39.58 41.84
C ASN A 269 -31.49 -40.82 42.71
N THR A 270 -31.64 -40.57 43.98
CA THR A 270 -31.97 -41.60 45.01
C THR A 270 -33.43 -41.53 45.45
N ALA A 271 -34.26 -40.64 44.86
CA ALA A 271 -35.68 -40.59 45.17
C ALA A 271 -36.36 -41.92 44.84
N TYR A 272 -37.18 -42.34 45.73
CA TYR A 272 -37.93 -43.63 45.63
C TYR A 272 -37.05 -44.90 45.60
N LYS A 273 -35.74 -44.81 45.86
CA LYS A 273 -34.86 -45.97 45.99
C LYS A 273 -34.88 -46.45 47.47
N PRO A 274 -35.05 -47.77 47.77
CA PRO A 274 -34.96 -48.26 49.12
C PRO A 274 -33.58 -47.97 49.73
N LYS A 275 -33.54 -47.38 50.92
CA LYS A 275 -32.32 -47.15 51.68
C LYS A 275 -32.38 -47.90 53.02
N THR A 276 -31.29 -48.58 53.42
CA THR A 276 -31.13 -49.17 54.71
C THR A 276 -30.69 -48.13 55.70
N LEU A 277 -31.51 -47.86 56.71
CA LEU A 277 -31.22 -46.92 57.79
C LEU A 277 -30.59 -47.69 58.96
N LYS A 278 -29.37 -47.38 59.34
CA LYS A 278 -28.76 -47.89 60.56
C LYS A 278 -29.31 -47.10 61.73
N THR A 279 -30.01 -47.76 62.60
CA THR A 279 -30.52 -47.19 63.86
C THR A 279 -29.71 -47.71 65.07
N SER A 280 -29.84 -47.03 66.20
CA SER A 280 -29.21 -47.46 67.47
C SER A 280 -29.73 -48.82 67.95
N TYR A 281 -30.78 -49.35 67.36
CA TYR A 281 -31.39 -50.64 67.68
C TYR A 281 -31.12 -51.76 66.65
N GLY A 282 -30.23 -51.55 65.75
CA GLY A 282 -29.90 -52.48 64.67
C GLY A 282 -30.58 -52.14 63.30
N PRO A 283 -30.24 -52.88 62.25
CA PRO A 283 -30.81 -52.68 60.93
C PRO A 283 -32.28 -52.95 60.87
#